data_71b0b1d067a45c6bb73b25f749b7afef
#
_entry.id   71b0b1d067a45c6bb73b25f749b7afef
#
_cell.length_a   1.000
_cell.length_b   1.000
_cell.length_c   1.000
_cell.angle_alpha   90.00
_cell.angle_beta   90.00
_cell.angle_gamma   90.00
#
_symmetry.space_group_name_H-M   'P 1'
#
loop_
_entity.id
_entity.type
_entity.pdbx_description
1 polymer ?
#
loop_
_entity_poly.entity_id
_entity_poly.type
_entity_poly.pdbx_seq_one_letter_code
_entity_poly.pdbx_strand_id
1 'polypeptide(L)'
;MSNSADLASCESADIQRRILELIEGASSIAISGHTSPDGDALGSVLGLGLSLMKFFPNKDIALLLADDDPVPRIYRFMEGADRLVPASAYTGNPDLFISVDVPVVERLNNSAEVLRRSSHVVCFDHHPAREEFAELSLRCVGAAACAMIIDRFLDNCGIVARNGVATCLLCGLVTDTGRFQYQNADAAAFHAASRLVAHGADPARVALEVYQSMRVEFLHLKSIVMGRIKTVAHGRVAYSYAYQSDLEACGVTSDECDGLVDVVRSVMGVEVCLFLKGIEGDTKVRGNLRSKGDLDVSEIAANFGGGGHHAAAGFSNNGTIRETLAVALPMLAKLVGEDPASVTVEL
;
A
#
# COMPACT_ATOMS: atom_id res chain seq x y z
N MET A 1 8.14 -7.13 -21.73
CA MET A 1 9.61 -6.90 -21.68
C MET A 1 9.80 -5.84 -20.59
N SER A 2 10.15 -6.24 -19.35
CA SER A 2 10.34 -5.31 -18.24
C SER A 2 11.52 -4.38 -18.55
N ASN A 3 11.28 -3.10 -18.35
CA ASN A 3 12.23 -2.02 -18.65
C ASN A 3 13.46 -2.14 -17.75
N SER A 4 14.54 -2.69 -18.28
CA SER A 4 15.85 -2.71 -17.62
C SER A 4 16.41 -1.30 -17.35
N ALA A 5 15.82 -0.26 -17.94
CA ALA A 5 16.19 1.13 -17.75
C ALA A 5 15.69 1.72 -16.41
N ASP A 6 14.51 1.30 -15.93
CA ASP A 6 13.93 1.82 -14.68
C ASP A 6 14.65 1.29 -13.43
N LEU A 7 15.15 0.06 -13.46
CA LEU A 7 16.01 -0.46 -12.39
C LEU A 7 17.37 0.27 -12.31
N ALA A 8 17.89 0.76 -13.42
CA ALA A 8 19.16 1.51 -13.46
C ALA A 8 19.08 2.88 -12.79
N SER A 9 17.88 3.54 -12.74
CA SER A 9 17.70 4.79 -12.00
C SER A 9 17.74 4.57 -10.49
N CYS A 10 17.26 3.41 -10.01
CA CYS A 10 17.38 2.99 -8.61
C CYS A 10 18.81 2.61 -8.21
N GLU A 11 19.69 2.36 -9.19
CA GLU A 11 21.09 2.00 -8.99
C GLU A 11 22.02 3.21 -8.99
N SER A 12 21.49 4.45 -9.06
CA SER A 12 22.34 5.64 -8.98
C SER A 12 23.08 5.67 -7.65
N ALA A 13 24.30 5.12 -7.66
CA ALA A 13 25.20 5.11 -6.51
C ALA A 13 25.43 6.53 -5.95
N ASP A 14 25.33 7.55 -6.81
CA ASP A 14 25.45 8.95 -6.40
C ASP A 14 24.27 9.41 -5.56
N ILE A 15 23.03 9.10 -5.95
CA ILE A 15 21.82 9.44 -5.16
C ILE A 15 21.88 8.71 -3.83
N GLN A 16 22.17 7.40 -3.81
CA GLN A 16 22.25 6.62 -2.58
C GLN A 16 23.32 7.16 -1.63
N ARG A 17 24.50 7.52 -2.16
CA ARG A 17 25.58 8.14 -1.38
C ARG A 17 25.13 9.47 -0.76
N ARG A 18 24.49 10.35 -1.53
CA ARG A 18 23.99 11.64 -1.05
C ARG A 18 22.88 11.46 0.01
N ILE A 19 22.00 10.49 -0.14
CA ILE A 19 21.00 10.13 0.87
C ILE A 19 21.71 9.69 2.16
N LEU A 20 22.72 8.82 2.06
CA LEU A 20 23.50 8.37 3.22
C LEU A 20 24.21 9.54 3.90
N GLU A 21 24.81 10.48 3.14
CA GLU A 21 25.42 11.70 3.67
C GLU A 21 24.42 12.57 4.47
N LEU A 22 23.18 12.72 3.98
CA LEU A 22 22.11 13.40 4.73
C LEU A 22 21.73 12.66 6.01
N ILE A 23 21.62 11.33 5.94
CA ILE A 23 21.35 10.49 7.13
C ILE A 23 22.50 10.61 8.14
N GLU A 24 23.74 10.56 7.69
CA GLU A 24 24.92 10.69 8.58
C GLU A 24 25.03 12.07 9.21
N GLY A 25 24.72 13.14 8.47
CA GLY A 25 24.76 14.52 8.92
C GLY A 25 23.64 14.92 9.89
N ALA A 26 22.47 14.25 9.79
CA ALA A 26 21.33 14.56 10.64
C ALA A 26 21.51 14.06 12.07
N SER A 27 21.16 14.88 13.06
CA SER A 27 21.07 14.47 14.47
C SER A 27 19.69 13.93 14.80
N SER A 28 18.65 14.46 14.13
CA SER A 28 17.25 14.07 14.30
C SER A 28 16.62 13.70 12.95
N ILE A 29 15.92 12.54 12.91
CA ILE A 29 15.29 12.00 11.71
C ILE A 29 13.85 11.64 12.02
N ALA A 30 12.91 12.03 11.16
CA ALA A 30 11.53 11.54 11.20
C ALA A 30 11.24 10.72 9.94
N ILE A 31 10.59 9.57 10.10
CA ILE A 31 10.27 8.67 8.99
C ILE A 31 8.77 8.41 8.99
N SER A 32 8.10 8.60 7.84
CA SER A 32 6.65 8.37 7.70
C SER A 32 6.30 7.77 6.35
N GLY A 33 5.27 6.92 6.35
CA GLY A 33 4.58 6.44 5.15
C GLY A 33 3.30 7.22 4.86
N HIS A 34 2.44 6.63 4.03
CA HIS A 34 1.17 7.24 3.62
C HIS A 34 0.02 7.06 4.63
N THR A 35 -1.05 7.87 4.48
CA THR A 35 -2.34 7.74 5.17
C THR A 35 -3.01 6.40 4.86
N SER A 36 -3.75 5.84 5.82
CA SER A 36 -4.30 4.48 5.75
C SER A 36 -3.22 3.46 5.39
N PRO A 37 -2.17 3.33 6.23
CA PRO A 37 -0.95 2.61 5.89
C PRO A 37 -1.21 1.12 5.73
N ASP A 38 -0.65 0.54 4.68
CA ASP A 38 -0.62 -0.89 4.44
C ASP A 38 0.67 -1.56 4.94
N GLY A 39 0.88 -2.81 4.52
CA GLY A 39 2.07 -3.56 4.95
C GLY A 39 3.36 -3.01 4.37
N ASP A 40 3.34 -2.39 3.18
CA ASP A 40 4.55 -1.83 2.57
C ASP A 40 4.94 -0.50 3.22
N ALA A 41 4.00 0.41 3.41
CA ALA A 41 4.24 1.65 4.13
C ALA A 41 4.79 1.39 5.54
N LEU A 42 4.11 0.55 6.34
CA LEU A 42 4.55 0.24 7.72
C LEU A 42 5.84 -0.58 7.75
N GLY A 43 5.96 -1.58 6.87
CA GLY A 43 7.17 -2.41 6.77
C GLY A 43 8.39 -1.59 6.38
N SER A 44 8.21 -0.61 5.50
CA SER A 44 9.22 0.34 5.06
C SER A 44 9.65 1.31 6.16
N VAL A 45 8.69 1.92 6.87
CA VAL A 45 8.99 2.81 8.02
C VAL A 45 9.78 2.05 9.09
N LEU A 46 9.30 0.87 9.47
CA LEU A 46 9.92 0.05 10.52
C LEU A 46 11.26 -0.53 10.06
N GLY A 47 11.32 -1.07 8.85
CA GLY A 47 12.52 -1.67 8.30
C GLY A 47 13.67 -0.67 8.18
N LEU A 48 13.42 0.51 7.64
CA LEU A 48 14.42 1.58 7.55
C LEU A 48 14.76 2.12 8.94
N GLY A 49 13.75 2.53 9.69
CA GLY A 49 13.97 3.23 10.95
C GLY A 49 14.68 2.38 12.00
N LEU A 50 14.27 1.14 12.22
CA LEU A 50 14.94 0.23 13.18
C LEU A 50 16.36 -0.13 12.73
N SER A 51 16.61 -0.25 11.42
CA SER A 51 17.95 -0.45 10.89
C SER A 51 18.86 0.74 11.18
N LEU A 52 18.35 1.97 10.94
CA LEU A 52 19.09 3.20 11.23
C LEU A 52 19.30 3.41 12.72
N MET A 53 18.31 3.17 13.58
CA MET A 53 18.44 3.23 15.06
C MET A 53 19.55 2.30 15.57
N LYS A 54 19.66 1.11 14.99
CA LYS A 54 20.68 0.15 15.35
C LYS A 54 22.07 0.55 14.87
N PHE A 55 22.15 1.09 13.66
CA PHE A 55 23.44 1.46 13.04
C PHE A 55 23.98 2.82 13.55
N PHE A 56 23.07 3.75 13.84
CA PHE A 56 23.35 5.08 14.38
C PHE A 56 22.70 5.30 15.75
N PRO A 57 23.19 4.65 16.83
CA PRO A 57 22.49 4.61 18.12
C PRO A 57 22.40 5.98 18.84
N ASN A 58 23.14 6.98 18.38
CA ASN A 58 23.16 8.33 18.97
C ASN A 58 22.20 9.30 18.24
N LYS A 59 21.49 8.87 17.20
CA LYS A 59 20.54 9.71 16.49
C LYS A 59 19.15 9.62 17.12
N ASP A 60 18.45 10.75 17.15
CA ASP A 60 17.03 10.80 17.53
C ASP A 60 16.19 10.43 16.28
N ILE A 61 15.59 9.25 16.27
CA ILE A 61 14.81 8.76 15.13
C ILE A 61 13.37 8.52 15.57
N ALA A 62 12.45 9.29 14.99
CA ALA A 62 11.02 9.15 15.21
C ALA A 62 10.37 8.37 14.06
N LEU A 63 9.55 7.37 14.40
CA LEU A 63 8.74 6.60 13.46
C LEU A 63 7.30 7.09 13.55
N LEU A 64 6.77 7.62 12.45
CA LEU A 64 5.52 8.34 12.46
C LEU A 64 4.42 7.61 11.68
N LEU A 65 3.20 7.67 12.21
CA LEU A 65 1.96 7.37 11.48
C LEU A 65 1.43 8.67 10.88
N ALA A 66 1.05 8.62 9.61
CA ALA A 66 0.43 9.77 8.94
C ALA A 66 -0.94 10.13 9.54
N ASP A 67 -1.62 9.15 10.13
CA ASP A 67 -2.95 9.26 10.73
C ASP A 67 -2.90 9.18 12.26
N ASP A 68 -3.98 9.59 12.90
CA ASP A 68 -4.16 9.43 14.36
C ASP A 68 -4.68 8.04 14.74
N ASP A 69 -5.08 7.26 13.75
CA ASP A 69 -5.53 5.90 13.94
C ASP A 69 -4.39 4.98 14.40
N PRO A 70 -4.66 4.00 15.26
CA PRO A 70 -3.64 3.05 15.70
C PRO A 70 -3.20 2.15 14.55
N VAL A 71 -1.99 1.58 14.66
CA VAL A 71 -1.49 0.56 13.71
C VAL A 71 -2.58 -0.51 13.48
N PRO A 72 -2.94 -0.82 12.24
CA PRO A 72 -3.92 -1.85 11.91
C PRO A 72 -3.57 -3.18 12.58
N ARG A 73 -4.57 -3.87 13.12
CA ARG A 73 -4.41 -5.08 13.93
C ARG A 73 -3.47 -6.11 13.30
N ILE A 74 -3.60 -6.33 12.00
CA ILE A 74 -2.84 -7.33 11.26
C ILE A 74 -1.34 -7.01 11.12
N TYR A 75 -0.92 -5.78 11.43
CA TYR A 75 0.47 -5.33 11.33
C TYR A 75 1.13 -5.10 12.69
N ARG A 76 0.38 -5.22 13.80
CA ARG A 76 0.93 -5.02 15.16
C ARG A 76 1.97 -6.04 15.58
N PHE A 77 2.13 -7.15 14.85
CA PHE A 77 3.14 -8.15 15.07
C PHE A 77 4.55 -7.74 14.62
N MET A 78 4.65 -6.70 13.79
CA MET A 78 5.94 -6.20 13.30
C MET A 78 6.79 -5.67 14.45
N GLU A 79 8.08 -5.97 14.42
CA GLU A 79 9.04 -5.44 15.39
C GLU A 79 9.01 -3.91 15.38
N GLY A 80 8.84 -3.29 16.54
CA GLY A 80 8.78 -1.83 16.68
C GLY A 80 7.45 -1.18 16.31
N ALA A 81 6.39 -1.93 16.01
CA ALA A 81 5.07 -1.37 15.74
C ALA A 81 4.52 -0.51 16.89
N ASP A 82 4.93 -0.82 18.13
CA ASP A 82 4.63 -0.06 19.35
C ASP A 82 5.41 1.27 19.47
N ARG A 83 6.40 1.50 18.63
CA ARG A 83 7.19 2.75 18.57
C ARG A 83 6.62 3.77 17.58
N LEU A 84 5.68 3.36 16.75
CA LEU A 84 5.01 4.26 15.82
C LEU A 84 4.11 5.22 16.59
N VAL A 85 4.29 6.52 16.37
CA VAL A 85 3.51 7.57 17.01
C VAL A 85 2.77 8.40 15.95
N PRO A 86 1.54 8.86 16.21
CA PRO A 86 0.85 9.78 15.31
C PRO A 86 1.70 11.03 15.04
N ALA A 87 1.80 11.45 13.78
CA ALA A 87 2.55 12.64 13.40
C ALA A 87 1.99 13.92 14.03
N SER A 88 0.69 13.95 14.31
CA SER A 88 0.02 15.05 15.05
C SER A 88 0.55 15.22 16.47
N ALA A 89 1.02 14.15 17.11
CA ALA A 89 1.62 14.18 18.45
C ALA A 89 3.13 14.51 18.44
N TYR A 90 3.78 14.47 17.27
CA TYR A 90 5.21 14.74 17.16
C TYR A 90 5.47 16.25 17.05
N THR A 91 6.17 16.83 18.02
CA THR A 91 6.44 18.28 18.12
C THR A 91 7.84 18.70 17.68
N GLY A 92 8.72 17.74 17.33
CA GLY A 92 10.09 18.00 16.91
C GLY A 92 10.19 18.68 15.55
N ASN A 93 11.32 19.33 15.29
CA ASN A 93 11.72 19.84 13.97
C ASN A 93 12.92 18.99 13.51
N PRO A 94 12.71 17.93 12.75
CA PRO A 94 13.80 17.03 12.40
C PRO A 94 14.76 17.66 11.39
N ASP A 95 16.05 17.34 11.50
CA ASP A 95 17.03 17.73 10.49
C ASP A 95 16.72 17.08 9.14
N LEU A 96 16.20 15.84 9.19
CA LEU A 96 15.86 15.07 8.00
C LEU A 96 14.48 14.42 8.15
N PHE A 97 13.60 14.64 7.17
CA PHE A 97 12.37 13.87 7.00
C PHE A 97 12.56 12.84 5.89
N ILE A 98 12.23 11.59 6.17
CA ILE A 98 12.24 10.53 5.17
C ILE A 98 10.81 10.07 4.91
N SER A 99 10.35 10.28 3.69
CA SER A 99 9.09 9.76 3.19
C SER A 99 9.32 8.37 2.58
N VAL A 100 8.49 7.40 2.90
CA VAL A 100 8.53 6.06 2.31
C VAL A 100 7.16 5.68 1.77
N ASP A 101 7.12 5.14 0.54
CA ASP A 101 5.92 4.65 -0.11
C ASP A 101 4.84 5.73 -0.30
N VAL A 102 5.25 6.93 -0.72
CA VAL A 102 4.37 8.09 -0.86
C VAL A 102 4.54 8.74 -2.24
N PRO A 103 3.52 8.65 -3.11
CA PRO A 103 3.60 9.24 -4.46
C PRO A 103 3.39 10.75 -4.50
N VAL A 104 2.66 11.32 -3.54
CA VAL A 104 2.30 12.76 -3.48
C VAL A 104 2.15 13.21 -2.02
N VAL A 105 2.44 14.49 -1.74
CA VAL A 105 2.44 15.07 -0.37
C VAL A 105 1.10 14.90 0.35
N GLU A 106 -0.01 14.98 -0.37
CA GLU A 106 -1.35 14.84 0.21
C GLU A 106 -1.54 13.49 0.93
N ARG A 107 -0.82 12.46 0.48
CA ARG A 107 -0.85 11.13 1.10
C ARG A 107 -0.11 11.08 2.45
N LEU A 108 0.69 12.08 2.77
CA LEU A 108 1.34 12.21 4.08
C LEU A 108 0.41 12.67 5.20
N ASN A 109 -0.78 13.19 4.90
CA ASN A 109 -1.76 13.68 5.88
C ASN A 109 -1.07 14.53 7.00
N ASN A 110 -1.18 14.16 8.28
CA ASN A 110 -0.56 14.89 9.40
C ASN A 110 0.97 14.94 9.31
N SER A 111 1.62 13.96 8.68
CA SER A 111 3.08 13.94 8.48
C SER A 111 3.57 15.03 7.52
N ALA A 112 2.70 15.59 6.67
CA ALA A 112 3.04 16.71 5.79
C ALA A 112 3.47 17.95 6.58
N GLU A 113 2.94 18.15 7.80
CA GLU A 113 3.34 19.24 8.68
C GLU A 113 4.74 19.02 9.26
N VAL A 114 5.10 17.76 9.56
CA VAL A 114 6.46 17.42 10.01
C VAL A 114 7.45 17.61 8.86
N LEU A 115 7.09 17.21 7.64
CA LEU A 115 7.90 17.43 6.43
C LEU A 115 8.20 18.93 6.24
N ARG A 116 7.20 19.83 6.34
CA ARG A 116 7.37 21.27 6.10
C ARG A 116 8.32 21.95 7.08
N ARG A 117 8.45 21.40 8.31
CA ARG A 117 9.35 21.95 9.34
C ARG A 117 10.70 21.26 9.43
N SER A 118 10.98 20.30 8.54
CA SER A 118 12.29 19.63 8.44
C SER A 118 13.26 20.43 7.59
N SER A 119 14.57 20.27 7.86
CA SER A 119 15.62 20.96 7.10
C SER A 119 15.87 20.33 5.74
N HIS A 120 15.79 19.00 5.66
CA HIS A 120 15.98 18.20 4.47
C HIS A 120 14.86 17.16 4.31
N VAL A 121 14.55 16.80 3.07
CA VAL A 121 13.51 15.81 2.73
C VAL A 121 14.07 14.79 1.74
N VAL A 122 13.92 13.51 2.07
CA VAL A 122 14.26 12.36 1.21
C VAL A 122 13.02 11.53 0.98
N CYS A 123 12.88 10.95 -0.23
CA CYS A 123 11.79 10.05 -0.58
C CYS A 123 12.33 8.70 -1.08
N PHE A 124 11.77 7.61 -0.55
CA PHE A 124 11.88 6.25 -1.10
C PHE A 124 10.51 5.84 -1.59
N ASP A 125 10.36 5.52 -2.88
CA ASP A 125 9.04 5.23 -3.44
C ASP A 125 9.12 4.38 -4.70
N HIS A 126 8.09 3.58 -4.96
CA HIS A 126 7.96 2.76 -6.16
C HIS A 126 6.80 3.18 -7.07
N HIS A 127 6.06 4.21 -6.71
CA HIS A 127 4.99 4.75 -7.53
C HIS A 127 5.50 5.67 -8.65
N PRO A 128 4.76 5.82 -9.77
CA PRO A 128 5.04 6.87 -10.75
C PRO A 128 4.97 8.26 -10.11
N ALA A 129 6.00 9.09 -10.36
CA ALA A 129 6.01 10.46 -9.88
C ALA A 129 4.88 11.27 -10.53
N ARG A 130 4.10 11.98 -9.70
CA ARG A 130 3.20 13.03 -10.16
C ARG A 130 3.79 14.40 -9.90
N GLU A 131 4.57 14.50 -8.85
CA GLU A 131 5.20 15.73 -8.38
C GLU A 131 6.43 15.36 -7.55
N GLU A 132 7.50 16.19 -7.64
CA GLU A 132 8.69 16.01 -6.82
C GLU A 132 8.59 16.95 -5.61
N PHE A 133 8.54 16.39 -4.41
CA PHE A 133 8.43 17.11 -3.15
C PHE A 133 9.66 16.94 -2.24
N ALA A 134 10.57 16.05 -2.60
CA ALA A 134 11.78 15.75 -1.84
C ALA A 134 13.02 16.31 -2.52
N GLU A 135 14.02 16.69 -1.73
CA GLU A 135 15.33 17.12 -2.21
C GLU A 135 16.06 16.00 -2.96
N LEU A 136 15.95 14.78 -2.45
CA LEU A 136 16.47 13.57 -3.07
C LEU A 136 15.41 12.48 -3.06
N SER A 137 15.20 11.85 -4.21
CA SER A 137 14.26 10.74 -4.36
C SER A 137 14.98 9.49 -4.87
N LEU A 138 14.89 8.39 -4.13
CA LEU A 138 15.23 7.05 -4.61
C LEU A 138 13.93 6.37 -5.06
N ARG A 139 13.50 6.71 -6.27
CA ARG A 139 12.24 6.23 -6.86
C ARG A 139 12.48 5.15 -7.89
N CYS A 140 11.77 4.03 -7.75
CA CYS A 140 11.93 2.85 -8.58
C CYS A 140 10.57 2.28 -9.02
N VAL A 141 10.01 2.81 -10.07
CA VAL A 141 8.66 2.43 -10.55
C VAL A 141 8.56 0.95 -10.94
N GLY A 142 9.68 0.30 -11.29
CA GLY A 142 9.72 -1.15 -11.56
C GLY A 142 9.87 -2.03 -10.33
N ALA A 143 10.08 -1.47 -9.13
CA ALA A 143 10.16 -2.27 -7.91
C ALA A 143 8.77 -2.76 -7.48
N ALA A 144 8.70 -3.99 -6.99
CA ALA A 144 7.45 -4.61 -6.57
C ALA A 144 6.90 -4.01 -5.27
N ALA A 145 7.75 -3.32 -4.48
CA ALA A 145 7.42 -2.72 -3.19
C ALA A 145 8.48 -1.69 -2.79
N CYS A 146 8.13 -0.68 -2.01
CA CYS A 146 9.06 0.27 -1.41
C CYS A 146 10.04 -0.43 -0.45
N ALA A 147 9.58 -1.43 0.30
CA ALA A 147 10.41 -2.27 1.18
C ALA A 147 11.59 -2.91 0.44
N MET A 148 11.44 -3.26 -0.84
CA MET A 148 12.50 -3.82 -1.66
C MET A 148 13.58 -2.78 -2.00
N ILE A 149 13.19 -1.52 -2.23
CA ILE A 149 14.11 -0.40 -2.45
C ILE A 149 14.92 -0.12 -1.19
N ILE A 150 14.25 -0.10 -0.04
CA ILE A 150 14.87 0.12 1.28
C ILE A 150 15.86 -1.00 1.62
N ASP A 151 15.48 -2.26 1.44
CA ASP A 151 16.36 -3.40 1.70
C ASP A 151 17.65 -3.30 0.86
N ARG A 152 17.52 -2.93 -0.43
CA ARG A 152 18.67 -2.75 -1.31
C ARG A 152 19.52 -1.53 -0.94
N PHE A 153 18.89 -0.41 -0.57
CA PHE A 153 19.61 0.77 -0.09
C PHE A 153 20.43 0.46 1.15
N LEU A 154 19.83 -0.19 2.14
CA LEU A 154 20.50 -0.60 3.38
C LEU A 154 21.69 -1.51 3.08
N ASP A 155 21.52 -2.52 2.25
CA ASP A 155 22.58 -3.45 1.86
C ASP A 155 23.76 -2.73 1.18
N ASN A 156 23.48 -1.81 0.25
CA ASN A 156 24.49 -0.97 -0.42
C ASN A 156 25.24 -0.04 0.56
N CYS A 157 24.60 0.33 1.66
CA CYS A 157 25.22 1.11 2.75
C CYS A 157 25.94 0.23 3.79
N GLY A 158 25.99 -1.09 3.60
CA GLY A 158 26.58 -2.05 4.55
C GLY A 158 25.70 -2.25 5.81
N ILE A 159 24.45 -1.85 5.78
CA ILE A 159 23.48 -2.01 6.87
C ILE A 159 22.58 -3.21 6.54
N VAL A 160 22.57 -4.21 7.39
CA VAL A 160 21.79 -5.44 7.14
C VAL A 160 20.59 -5.49 8.08
N ALA A 161 19.39 -5.44 7.52
CA ALA A 161 18.16 -5.74 8.23
C ALA A 161 18.14 -7.23 8.60
N ARG A 162 17.89 -7.56 9.88
CA ARG A 162 17.91 -8.95 10.38
C ARG A 162 16.70 -9.27 11.23
N ASN A 163 16.30 -10.54 11.23
CA ASN A 163 15.24 -11.09 12.08
C ASN A 163 13.91 -10.33 11.95
N GLY A 164 13.39 -9.76 13.04
CA GLY A 164 12.13 -9.02 13.03
C GLY A 164 12.12 -7.83 12.08
N VAL A 165 13.25 -7.10 11.96
CA VAL A 165 13.38 -5.99 11.01
C VAL A 165 13.31 -6.48 9.56
N ALA A 166 13.96 -7.59 9.24
CA ALA A 166 13.84 -8.23 7.92
C ALA A 166 12.39 -8.74 7.68
N THR A 167 11.70 -9.16 8.76
CA THR A 167 10.28 -9.56 8.68
C THR A 167 9.37 -8.39 8.35
N CYS A 168 9.66 -7.16 8.84
CA CYS A 168 8.92 -5.96 8.46
C CYS A 168 9.04 -5.69 6.95
N LEU A 169 10.26 -5.69 6.40
CA LEU A 169 10.47 -5.51 4.96
C LEU A 169 9.85 -6.64 4.13
N LEU A 170 9.94 -7.90 4.59
CA LEU A 170 9.27 -9.02 3.93
C LEU A 170 7.75 -8.85 3.94
N CYS A 171 7.16 -8.33 5.02
CA CYS A 171 5.73 -8.07 5.08
C CYS A 171 5.31 -7.05 4.01
N GLY A 172 6.05 -5.96 3.83
CA GLY A 172 5.82 -5.00 2.75
C GLY A 172 5.82 -5.66 1.38
N LEU A 173 6.88 -6.40 1.07
CA LEU A 173 6.99 -7.10 -0.21
C LEU A 173 5.86 -8.12 -0.43
N VAL A 174 5.44 -8.86 0.60
CA VAL A 174 4.36 -9.86 0.52
C VAL A 174 3.00 -9.20 0.29
N THR A 175 2.72 -8.08 0.96
CA THR A 175 1.43 -7.38 0.81
C THR A 175 1.30 -6.75 -0.57
N ASP A 176 2.32 -6.06 -1.05
CA ASP A 176 2.31 -5.35 -2.33
C ASP A 176 2.34 -6.27 -3.55
N THR A 177 2.90 -7.45 -3.41
CA THR A 177 2.85 -8.50 -4.45
C THR A 177 1.60 -9.37 -4.35
N GLY A 178 0.68 -9.06 -3.44
CA GLY A 178 -0.50 -9.90 -3.19
C GLY A 178 -0.12 -11.34 -2.88
N ARG A 179 0.84 -11.57 -2.01
CA ARG A 179 1.39 -12.91 -1.69
C ARG A 179 2.09 -13.55 -2.89
N PHE A 180 2.81 -12.76 -3.66
CA PHE A 180 3.47 -13.17 -4.91
C PHE A 180 2.49 -13.69 -5.99
N GLN A 181 1.24 -13.21 -5.99
CA GLN A 181 0.20 -13.58 -6.95
C GLN A 181 -0.05 -12.52 -8.02
N TYR A 182 0.47 -11.29 -7.82
CA TYR A 182 0.31 -10.22 -8.79
C TYR A 182 1.45 -10.22 -9.80
N GLN A 183 1.29 -9.46 -10.89
CA GLN A 183 2.26 -9.42 -11.98
C GLN A 183 3.58 -8.75 -11.62
N ASN A 184 3.58 -7.88 -10.60
CA ASN A 184 4.79 -7.27 -10.06
C ASN A 184 5.67 -8.26 -9.26
N ALA A 185 5.20 -9.49 -9.00
CA ALA A 185 5.99 -10.56 -8.39
C ALA A 185 6.96 -11.19 -9.40
N ASP A 186 7.95 -10.43 -9.81
CA ASP A 186 9.00 -10.81 -10.75
C ASP A 186 10.20 -11.52 -10.08
N ALA A 187 11.20 -11.86 -10.87
CA ALA A 187 12.42 -12.52 -10.38
C ALA A 187 13.16 -11.67 -9.33
N ALA A 188 13.13 -10.33 -9.44
CA ALA A 188 13.76 -9.43 -8.48
C ALA A 188 13.04 -9.44 -7.13
N ALA A 189 11.69 -9.48 -7.13
CA ALA A 189 10.88 -9.62 -5.93
C ALA A 189 11.17 -10.93 -5.18
N PHE A 190 11.24 -12.07 -5.90
CA PHE A 190 11.61 -13.36 -5.30
C PHE A 190 13.05 -13.38 -4.78
N HIS A 191 13.97 -12.70 -5.47
CA HIS A 191 15.36 -12.58 -5.00
C HIS A 191 15.44 -11.77 -3.70
N ALA A 192 14.74 -10.64 -3.62
CA ALA A 192 14.64 -9.84 -2.40
C ALA A 192 14.02 -10.64 -1.24
N ALA A 193 12.92 -11.37 -1.49
CA ALA A 193 12.32 -12.25 -0.49
C ALA A 193 13.30 -13.32 0.00
N SER A 194 14.01 -13.99 -0.90
CA SER A 194 15.02 -15.00 -0.56
C SER A 194 16.13 -14.41 0.33
N ARG A 195 16.60 -13.20 0.03
CA ARG A 195 17.62 -12.50 0.81
C ARG A 195 17.10 -12.15 2.21
N LEU A 196 15.89 -11.57 2.31
CA LEU A 196 15.27 -11.26 3.59
C LEU A 196 15.10 -12.49 4.47
N VAL A 197 14.66 -13.63 3.89
CA VAL A 197 14.55 -14.91 4.61
C VAL A 197 15.93 -15.41 5.06
N ALA A 198 16.96 -15.30 4.23
CA ALA A 198 18.34 -15.63 4.61
C ALA A 198 18.87 -14.75 5.76
N HIS A 199 18.34 -13.52 5.90
CA HIS A 199 18.61 -12.61 7.02
C HIS A 199 17.72 -12.84 8.24
N GLY A 200 16.88 -13.88 8.22
CA GLY A 200 16.07 -14.30 9.38
C GLY A 200 14.64 -13.74 9.38
N ALA A 201 14.14 -13.23 8.25
CA ALA A 201 12.71 -12.90 8.13
C ALA A 201 11.85 -14.17 8.26
N ASP A 202 10.68 -14.03 8.89
CA ASP A 202 9.74 -15.13 9.13
C ASP A 202 8.51 -15.04 8.21
N PRO A 203 8.52 -15.68 7.03
CA PRO A 203 7.40 -15.67 6.12
C PRO A 203 6.15 -16.38 6.66
N ALA A 204 6.33 -17.38 7.54
CA ALA A 204 5.21 -18.09 8.14
C ALA A 204 4.44 -17.18 9.10
N ARG A 205 5.16 -16.36 9.88
CA ARG A 205 4.54 -15.36 10.75
C ARG A 205 3.81 -14.28 9.95
N VAL A 206 4.39 -13.76 8.87
CA VAL A 206 3.70 -12.81 7.97
C VAL A 206 2.40 -13.42 7.43
N ALA A 207 2.46 -14.67 6.93
CA ALA A 207 1.28 -15.36 6.42
C ALA A 207 0.20 -15.58 7.49
N LEU A 208 0.61 -15.96 8.70
CA LEU A 208 -0.30 -16.17 9.83
C LEU A 208 -1.01 -14.87 10.24
N GLU A 209 -0.24 -13.82 10.52
CA GLU A 209 -0.77 -12.59 11.11
C GLU A 209 -1.60 -11.78 10.12
N VAL A 210 -1.14 -11.67 8.88
CA VAL A 210 -1.80 -10.84 7.86
C VAL A 210 -2.99 -11.56 7.21
N TYR A 211 -2.88 -12.89 6.96
CA TYR A 211 -3.84 -13.59 6.11
C TYR A 211 -4.61 -14.73 6.78
N GLN A 212 -4.13 -15.26 7.92
CA GLN A 212 -4.72 -16.44 8.57
C GLN A 212 -5.24 -16.17 9.98
N SER A 213 -5.18 -14.92 10.47
CA SER A 213 -5.68 -14.49 11.78
C SER A 213 -6.92 -13.62 11.65
N MET A 214 -7.83 -13.97 10.75
CA MET A 214 -9.07 -13.24 10.55
C MET A 214 -10.05 -13.48 11.70
N ARG A 215 -10.73 -12.41 12.14
CA ARG A 215 -11.83 -12.52 13.10
C ARG A 215 -13.03 -13.23 12.44
N VAL A 216 -13.81 -13.97 13.22
CA VAL A 216 -14.99 -14.67 12.69
C VAL A 216 -16.03 -13.68 12.15
N GLU A 217 -16.14 -12.51 12.75
CA GLU A 217 -16.99 -11.40 12.33
C GLU A 217 -16.67 -10.96 10.90
N PHE A 218 -15.37 -10.82 10.59
CA PHE A 218 -14.90 -10.52 9.22
C PHE A 218 -15.24 -11.65 8.24
N LEU A 219 -15.14 -12.92 8.67
CA LEU A 219 -15.52 -14.05 7.82
C LEU A 219 -17.02 -14.07 7.53
N HIS A 220 -17.87 -13.65 8.47
CA HIS A 220 -19.31 -13.46 8.24
C HIS A 220 -19.56 -12.37 7.18
N LEU A 221 -18.93 -11.19 7.32
CA LEU A 221 -19.03 -10.14 6.31
C LEU A 221 -18.51 -10.62 4.93
N LYS A 222 -17.39 -11.34 4.92
CA LYS A 222 -16.83 -11.95 3.69
C LYS A 222 -17.83 -12.89 3.03
N SER A 223 -18.59 -13.68 3.80
CA SER A 223 -19.63 -14.56 3.26
C SER A 223 -20.76 -13.78 2.58
N ILE A 224 -21.18 -12.64 3.14
CA ILE A 224 -22.17 -11.74 2.53
C ILE A 224 -21.65 -11.21 1.19
N VAL A 225 -20.39 -10.71 1.17
CA VAL A 225 -19.77 -10.20 -0.05
C VAL A 225 -19.65 -11.29 -1.11
N MET A 226 -19.27 -12.52 -0.74
CA MET A 226 -19.21 -13.68 -1.65
C MET A 226 -20.58 -14.00 -2.24
N GLY A 227 -21.65 -13.99 -1.43
CA GLY A 227 -23.00 -14.27 -1.85
C GLY A 227 -23.58 -13.24 -2.83
N ARG A 228 -23.02 -12.03 -2.83
CA ARG A 228 -23.42 -10.91 -3.70
C ARG A 228 -22.55 -10.74 -4.94
N ILE A 229 -21.61 -11.64 -5.20
CA ILE A 229 -20.79 -11.53 -6.41
C ILE A 229 -21.67 -11.65 -7.65
N LYS A 230 -21.55 -10.67 -8.52
CA LYS A 230 -22.18 -10.62 -9.85
C LYS A 230 -21.10 -10.47 -10.92
N THR A 231 -21.43 -10.95 -12.12
CA THR A 231 -20.56 -10.79 -13.29
C THR A 231 -21.33 -10.12 -14.42
N VAL A 232 -20.63 -9.27 -15.18
CA VAL A 232 -21.15 -8.60 -16.39
C VAL A 232 -20.08 -8.69 -17.49
N ALA A 233 -20.36 -8.14 -18.68
CA ALA A 233 -19.42 -8.15 -19.79
C ALA A 233 -18.91 -9.59 -20.10
N HIS A 234 -19.85 -10.51 -20.32
CA HIS A 234 -19.56 -11.93 -20.60
C HIS A 234 -18.69 -12.63 -19.53
N GLY A 235 -18.80 -12.21 -18.25
CA GLY A 235 -18.04 -12.78 -17.13
C GLY A 235 -16.62 -12.22 -16.95
N ARG A 236 -16.23 -11.23 -17.77
CA ARG A 236 -14.89 -10.59 -17.70
C ARG A 236 -14.79 -9.52 -16.62
N VAL A 237 -15.92 -8.96 -16.17
CA VAL A 237 -16.02 -8.01 -15.07
C VAL A 237 -16.81 -8.64 -13.94
N ALA A 238 -16.26 -8.63 -12.72
CA ALA A 238 -17.00 -9.01 -11.51
C ALA A 238 -17.13 -7.82 -10.57
N TYR A 239 -18.23 -7.78 -9.82
CA TYR A 239 -18.39 -6.82 -8.73
C TYR A 239 -19.12 -7.44 -7.54
N SER A 240 -18.91 -6.84 -6.39
CA SER A 240 -19.66 -7.12 -5.18
C SER A 240 -19.71 -5.87 -4.30
N TYR A 241 -20.51 -5.94 -3.24
CA TYR A 241 -20.71 -4.79 -2.36
C TYR A 241 -21.07 -5.21 -0.94
N ALA A 242 -20.84 -4.27 0.00
CA ALA A 242 -21.35 -4.33 1.37
C ALA A 242 -22.00 -2.98 1.72
N TYR A 243 -23.18 -3.01 2.31
CA TYR A 243 -23.79 -1.84 2.92
C TYR A 243 -23.15 -1.53 4.27
N GLN A 244 -23.25 -0.29 4.74
CA GLN A 244 -22.81 0.05 6.11
C GLN A 244 -23.50 -0.82 7.15
N SER A 245 -24.79 -1.11 6.97
CA SER A 245 -25.56 -2.00 7.86
C SER A 245 -25.01 -3.45 7.92
N ASP A 246 -24.37 -3.95 6.86
CA ASP A 246 -23.73 -5.27 6.90
C ASP A 246 -22.48 -5.24 7.78
N LEU A 247 -21.68 -4.16 7.67
CA LEU A 247 -20.49 -3.95 8.50
C LEU A 247 -20.89 -3.87 9.98
N GLU A 248 -21.91 -3.06 10.28
CA GLU A 248 -22.44 -2.88 11.64
C GLU A 248 -22.98 -4.20 12.21
N ALA A 249 -23.79 -4.93 11.44
CA ALA A 249 -24.36 -6.21 11.85
C ALA A 249 -23.29 -7.28 12.11
N CYS A 250 -22.18 -7.23 11.37
CA CYS A 250 -21.03 -8.11 11.58
C CYS A 250 -20.03 -7.57 12.61
N GLY A 251 -20.16 -6.33 13.10
CA GLY A 251 -19.17 -5.71 14.00
C GLY A 251 -17.80 -5.55 13.36
N VAL A 252 -17.77 -5.19 12.07
CA VAL A 252 -16.54 -4.99 11.25
C VAL A 252 -16.42 -3.51 10.92
N THR A 253 -15.23 -2.95 11.04
CA THR A 253 -14.95 -1.57 10.69
C THR A 253 -14.61 -1.42 9.19
N SER A 254 -14.75 -0.20 8.65
CA SER A 254 -14.51 0.05 7.23
C SER A 254 -13.08 -0.22 6.78
N ASP A 255 -12.10 0.04 7.63
CA ASP A 255 -10.68 -0.19 7.40
C ASP A 255 -10.30 -1.68 7.34
N GLU A 256 -11.08 -2.56 7.99
CA GLU A 256 -10.88 -4.00 7.89
C GLU A 256 -11.28 -4.59 6.51
N CYS A 257 -11.99 -3.83 5.65
CA CYS A 257 -12.63 -4.36 4.44
C CYS A 257 -11.73 -4.42 3.19
N ASP A 258 -10.52 -3.86 3.20
CA ASP A 258 -9.73 -3.65 1.97
C ASP A 258 -9.35 -4.96 1.27
N GLY A 259 -9.17 -6.07 1.99
CA GLY A 259 -8.92 -7.39 1.42
C GLY A 259 -10.13 -8.09 0.78
N LEU A 260 -11.36 -7.55 0.92
CA LEU A 260 -12.56 -8.17 0.35
C LEU A 260 -12.63 -8.13 -1.17
N VAL A 261 -11.94 -7.19 -1.81
CA VAL A 261 -11.83 -7.13 -3.27
C VAL A 261 -11.15 -8.36 -3.87
N ASP A 262 -10.23 -9.02 -3.15
CA ASP A 262 -9.52 -10.21 -3.62
C ASP A 262 -10.45 -11.41 -3.78
N VAL A 263 -11.52 -11.46 -2.97
CA VAL A 263 -12.55 -12.49 -3.13
C VAL A 263 -13.27 -12.33 -4.46
N VAL A 264 -13.60 -11.10 -4.84
CA VAL A 264 -14.23 -10.79 -6.13
C VAL A 264 -13.27 -11.08 -7.28
N ARG A 265 -11.99 -10.71 -7.10
CA ARG A 265 -10.92 -10.95 -8.07
C ARG A 265 -10.71 -12.46 -8.34
N SER A 266 -11.00 -13.33 -7.37
CA SER A 266 -10.77 -14.77 -7.48
C SER A 266 -11.71 -15.48 -8.48
N VAL A 267 -12.77 -14.84 -8.94
CA VAL A 267 -13.73 -15.44 -9.90
C VAL A 267 -13.03 -15.83 -11.21
N MET A 268 -13.33 -17.02 -11.70
CA MET A 268 -12.77 -17.54 -12.95
C MET A 268 -13.22 -16.70 -14.15
N GLY A 269 -12.31 -16.40 -15.07
CA GLY A 269 -12.59 -15.62 -16.28
C GLY A 269 -12.64 -14.11 -16.08
N VAL A 270 -12.64 -13.64 -14.83
CA VAL A 270 -12.64 -12.21 -14.52
C VAL A 270 -11.29 -11.59 -14.83
N GLU A 271 -11.29 -10.47 -15.52
CA GLU A 271 -10.11 -9.67 -15.84
C GLU A 271 -10.04 -8.41 -14.98
N VAL A 272 -11.19 -7.80 -14.65
CA VAL A 272 -11.28 -6.67 -13.72
C VAL A 272 -12.39 -6.89 -12.71
N CYS A 273 -12.18 -6.40 -11.49
CA CYS A 273 -13.20 -6.48 -10.45
C CYS A 273 -13.31 -5.20 -9.64
N LEU A 274 -14.50 -5.00 -9.09
CA LEU A 274 -14.88 -3.87 -8.26
C LEU A 274 -15.54 -4.37 -6.96
N PHE A 275 -15.04 -3.90 -5.83
CA PHE A 275 -15.73 -4.03 -4.54
C PHE A 275 -16.14 -2.65 -4.04
N LEU A 276 -17.41 -2.48 -3.67
CA LEU A 276 -17.94 -1.24 -3.13
C LEU A 276 -18.36 -1.43 -1.67
N LYS A 277 -18.01 -0.50 -0.80
CA LYS A 277 -18.54 -0.43 0.56
C LYS A 277 -19.23 0.90 0.81
N GLY A 278 -20.44 0.84 1.36
CA GLY A 278 -21.19 2.00 1.81
C GLY A 278 -20.61 2.53 3.13
N ILE A 279 -20.53 3.84 3.24
CA ILE A 279 -20.12 4.58 4.44
C ILE A 279 -21.05 5.80 4.62
N GLU A 280 -20.99 6.43 5.78
CA GLU A 280 -21.79 7.63 6.10
C GLU A 280 -23.30 7.42 5.83
N GLY A 281 -23.87 6.29 6.32
CA GLY A 281 -25.28 5.93 6.10
C GLY A 281 -25.58 5.55 4.65
N ASP A 282 -24.64 4.96 3.94
CA ASP A 282 -24.71 4.60 2.51
C ASP A 282 -24.90 5.78 1.55
N THR A 283 -24.63 7.01 2.02
CA THR A 283 -24.64 8.23 1.19
C THR A 283 -23.31 8.49 0.51
N LYS A 284 -22.27 7.77 0.90
CA LYS A 284 -20.94 7.77 0.33
C LYS A 284 -20.44 6.34 0.16
N VAL A 285 -19.65 6.10 -0.87
CA VAL A 285 -19.17 4.78 -1.22
C VAL A 285 -17.64 4.83 -1.37
N ARG A 286 -16.96 3.83 -0.83
CA ARG A 286 -15.56 3.58 -1.12
C ARG A 286 -15.44 2.38 -2.06
N GLY A 287 -14.71 2.55 -3.17
CA GLY A 287 -14.51 1.53 -4.19
C GLY A 287 -13.05 1.04 -4.24
N ASN A 288 -12.88 -0.28 -4.33
CA ASN A 288 -11.60 -0.93 -4.55
C ASN A 288 -11.64 -1.65 -5.90
N LEU A 289 -10.70 -1.34 -6.76
CA LEU A 289 -10.54 -1.92 -8.09
C LEU A 289 -9.31 -2.81 -8.14
N ARG A 290 -9.41 -3.92 -8.85
CA ARG A 290 -8.27 -4.81 -9.17
C ARG A 290 -8.40 -5.29 -10.60
N SER A 291 -7.25 -5.49 -11.26
CA SER A 291 -7.18 -6.15 -12.57
C SER A 291 -6.33 -7.42 -12.51
N LYS A 292 -6.53 -8.26 -13.53
CA LYS A 292 -5.64 -9.37 -13.88
C LYS A 292 -5.08 -9.04 -15.27
N GLY A 293 -3.78 -9.20 -15.46
CA GLY A 293 -3.15 -8.82 -16.74
C GLY A 293 -2.85 -7.31 -16.83
N ASP A 294 -2.81 -6.79 -18.07
CA ASP A 294 -2.31 -5.46 -18.42
C ASP A 294 -3.42 -4.39 -18.50
N LEU A 295 -4.52 -4.55 -17.75
CA LEU A 295 -5.62 -3.59 -17.75
C LEU A 295 -5.44 -2.55 -16.63
N ASP A 296 -5.45 -1.27 -17.01
CA ASP A 296 -5.24 -0.15 -16.08
C ASP A 296 -6.55 0.28 -15.40
N VAL A 297 -6.69 -0.10 -14.13
CA VAL A 297 -7.83 0.31 -13.30
C VAL A 297 -7.62 1.65 -12.61
N SER A 298 -6.42 2.20 -12.62
CA SER A 298 -6.13 3.50 -12.02
C SER A 298 -6.81 4.64 -12.76
N GLU A 299 -6.96 4.53 -14.09
CA GLU A 299 -7.72 5.49 -14.90
C GLU A 299 -9.20 5.52 -14.51
N ILE A 300 -9.78 4.35 -14.19
CA ILE A 300 -11.17 4.29 -13.70
C ILE A 300 -11.30 4.97 -12.34
N ALA A 301 -10.38 4.69 -11.41
CA ALA A 301 -10.38 5.34 -10.11
C ALA A 301 -10.21 6.87 -10.21
N ALA A 302 -9.38 7.35 -11.14
CA ALA A 302 -9.16 8.78 -11.38
C ALA A 302 -10.44 9.54 -11.81
N ASN A 303 -11.37 8.89 -12.52
CA ASN A 303 -12.66 9.49 -12.88
C ASN A 303 -13.55 9.77 -11.64
N PHE A 304 -13.28 9.13 -10.51
CA PHE A 304 -13.91 9.38 -9.22
C PHE A 304 -13.02 10.20 -8.26
N GLY A 305 -11.94 10.82 -8.77
CA GLY A 305 -10.98 11.56 -7.94
C GLY A 305 -10.07 10.68 -7.08
N GLY A 306 -10.02 9.38 -7.38
CA GLY A 306 -9.16 8.41 -6.73
C GLY A 306 -7.84 8.17 -7.46
N GLY A 307 -7.20 7.04 -7.19
CA GLY A 307 -5.94 6.66 -7.82
C GLY A 307 -5.38 5.34 -7.27
N GLY A 308 -4.16 5.03 -7.65
CA GLY A 308 -3.45 3.82 -7.25
C GLY A 308 -2.52 3.32 -8.35
N HIS A 309 -2.18 2.05 -8.27
CA HIS A 309 -1.38 1.36 -9.29
C HIS A 309 -2.25 0.89 -10.47
N HIS A 310 -1.59 0.59 -11.58
CA HIS A 310 -2.19 0.03 -12.80
C HIS A 310 -3.14 -1.16 -12.51
N ALA A 311 -2.73 -2.11 -11.66
CA ALA A 311 -3.52 -3.29 -11.33
C ALA A 311 -4.37 -3.17 -10.05
N ALA A 312 -4.22 -2.10 -9.26
CA ALA A 312 -4.86 -1.93 -7.96
C ALA A 312 -5.10 -0.45 -7.65
N ALA A 313 -6.35 -0.03 -7.63
CA ALA A 313 -6.72 1.36 -7.39
C ALA A 313 -7.94 1.49 -6.48
N GLY A 314 -8.09 2.64 -5.86
CA GLY A 314 -9.21 2.94 -4.98
C GLY A 314 -9.78 4.34 -5.20
N PHE A 315 -11.04 4.53 -4.86
CA PHE A 315 -11.73 5.82 -4.95
C PHE A 315 -12.81 5.98 -3.88
N SER A 316 -13.23 7.20 -3.67
CA SER A 316 -14.44 7.52 -2.91
C SER A 316 -15.41 8.29 -3.79
N ASN A 317 -16.71 7.99 -3.69
CA ASN A 317 -17.76 8.66 -4.45
C ASN A 317 -18.91 9.07 -3.52
N ASN A 318 -19.42 10.27 -3.70
CA ASN A 318 -20.67 10.69 -3.05
C ASN A 318 -21.85 10.08 -3.82
N GLY A 319 -22.73 9.39 -3.12
CA GLY A 319 -23.88 8.69 -3.67
C GLY A 319 -23.98 7.25 -3.17
N THR A 320 -24.97 6.55 -3.65
CA THR A 320 -25.27 5.17 -3.26
C THR A 320 -24.42 4.16 -4.04
N ILE A 321 -24.38 2.92 -3.54
CA ILE A 321 -23.76 1.77 -4.24
C ILE A 321 -24.36 1.62 -5.65
N ARG A 322 -25.70 1.71 -5.79
CA ARG A 322 -26.38 1.58 -7.09
C ARG A 322 -25.96 2.66 -8.08
N GLU A 323 -25.91 3.92 -7.64
CA GLU A 323 -25.49 5.04 -8.48
C GLU A 323 -24.02 4.92 -8.88
N THR A 324 -23.16 4.51 -7.97
CA THR A 324 -21.74 4.28 -8.27
C THR A 324 -21.55 3.14 -9.27
N LEU A 325 -22.26 2.01 -9.11
CA LEU A 325 -22.22 0.91 -10.07
C LEU A 325 -22.73 1.34 -11.46
N ALA A 326 -23.77 2.17 -11.52
CA ALA A 326 -24.34 2.65 -12.79
C ALA A 326 -23.30 3.45 -13.62
N VAL A 327 -22.34 4.10 -12.96
CA VAL A 327 -21.24 4.80 -13.63
C VAL A 327 -20.04 3.89 -13.87
N ALA A 328 -19.63 3.12 -12.86
CA ALA A 328 -18.40 2.34 -12.91
C ALA A 328 -18.49 1.12 -13.86
N LEU A 329 -19.60 0.37 -13.84
CA LEU A 329 -19.70 -0.85 -14.63
C LEU A 329 -19.61 -0.65 -16.14
N PRO A 330 -20.25 0.37 -16.76
CA PRO A 330 -20.03 0.68 -18.16
C PRO A 330 -18.57 1.01 -18.50
N MET A 331 -17.85 1.72 -17.61
CA MET A 331 -16.44 2.04 -17.79
C MET A 331 -15.58 0.77 -17.74
N LEU A 332 -15.87 -0.12 -16.79
CA LEU A 332 -15.17 -1.42 -16.65
C LEU A 332 -15.45 -2.34 -17.85
N ALA A 333 -16.70 -2.35 -18.38
CA ALA A 333 -17.02 -3.09 -19.60
C ALA A 333 -16.19 -2.59 -20.78
N LYS A 334 -16.13 -1.26 -20.97
CA LYS A 334 -15.30 -0.65 -22.01
C LYS A 334 -13.81 -1.00 -21.84
N LEU A 335 -13.31 -1.02 -20.63
CA LEU A 335 -11.91 -1.37 -20.35
C LEU A 335 -11.56 -2.80 -20.80
N VAL A 336 -12.49 -3.73 -20.66
CA VAL A 336 -12.31 -5.11 -21.15
C VAL A 336 -12.74 -5.29 -22.62
N GLY A 337 -13.05 -4.20 -23.36
CA GLY A 337 -13.38 -4.23 -24.78
C GLY A 337 -14.82 -4.68 -25.08
N GLU A 338 -15.73 -4.55 -24.12
CA GLU A 338 -17.15 -4.91 -24.25
C GLU A 338 -18.05 -3.66 -24.40
N ASP A 339 -19.27 -3.84 -24.90
CA ASP A 339 -20.21 -2.74 -25.06
C ASP A 339 -20.71 -2.23 -23.69
N PRO A 340 -20.45 -0.95 -23.35
CA PRO A 340 -20.97 -0.34 -22.12
C PRO A 340 -22.50 -0.41 -21.97
N ALA A 341 -23.24 -0.40 -23.08
CA ALA A 341 -24.69 -0.44 -23.09
C ALA A 341 -25.27 -1.84 -22.76
N SER A 342 -24.44 -2.87 -22.82
CA SER A 342 -24.84 -4.26 -22.50
C SER A 342 -24.91 -4.52 -20.99
N VAL A 343 -24.44 -3.58 -20.16
CA VAL A 343 -24.30 -3.80 -18.71
C VAL A 343 -25.55 -3.33 -17.97
N THR A 344 -26.09 -4.22 -17.13
CA THR A 344 -27.22 -3.92 -16.23
C THR A 344 -26.74 -3.99 -14.79
N VAL A 345 -27.12 -3.00 -13.97
CA VAL A 345 -26.82 -2.97 -12.53
C VAL A 345 -27.84 -3.85 -11.77
N GLU A 346 -27.34 -4.92 -11.17
CA GLU A 346 -28.10 -5.76 -10.23
C GLU A 346 -27.51 -5.60 -8.83
N LEU A 347 -28.39 -5.52 -7.81
CA LEU A 347 -28.02 -5.49 -6.38
C LEU A 347 -28.56 -6.73 -5.68
#